data_1f07c27d94106e62b61ed9c4992ecedc
#
_entry.id   1f07c27d94106e62b61ed9c4992ecedc
#
_cell.length_a   1.000
_cell.length_b   1.000
_cell.length_c   1.000
_cell.angle_alpha   90.00
_cell.angle_beta   90.00
_cell.angle_gamma   90.00
#
_symmetry.space_group_name_H-M   'P 1'
#
loop_
_entity.id
_entity.type
_entity.pdbx_description
1 polymer ?
#
loop_
_entity_poly.entity_id
_entity_poly.type
_entity_poly.pdbx_seq_one_letter_code
_entity_poly.pdbx_strand_id
1 'polypeptide(L)'
;MLKQNSELRAQAREALRGKWPMAAVAALIYSAIAGGLSSIPFIGWIGSLLVGLPVAYGFAVLMLGVFRGAEEVDLGVLFAGFQEYSRILSTKLLQAVYTFLWSLLLLIPGIIKYYSYGMTDYILKDEPELCNNAAIERSMAMMEGNKMKLFLLDLSFIGWAILCLFTFGLGFFVLQPYMQVARACLLYTSDAAD
;
A
#
# COMPACT_ATOMS: atom_id res chain seq x y z
N MET A 1 16.02 17.89 2.16
CA MET A 1 16.46 16.87 3.15
C MET A 1 15.32 15.91 3.38
N LEU A 2 15.53 14.62 3.14
CA LEU A 2 14.47 13.61 3.30
C LEU A 2 14.25 13.36 4.80
N LYS A 3 12.97 13.34 5.21
CA LYS A 3 12.54 13.18 6.60
C LYS A 3 13.01 11.86 7.21
N GLN A 4 13.32 11.89 8.51
CA GLN A 4 13.66 10.66 9.26
C GLN A 4 12.42 9.77 9.46
N ASN A 5 12.61 8.46 9.65
CA ASN A 5 11.51 7.51 9.88
C ASN A 5 10.64 7.87 11.10
N SER A 6 11.22 8.51 12.11
CA SER A 6 10.50 9.04 13.28
C SER A 6 9.52 10.15 12.89
N GLU A 7 9.90 11.03 11.98
CA GLU A 7 9.08 12.13 11.48
C GLU A 7 7.94 11.61 10.59
N LEU A 8 8.24 10.66 9.70
CA LEU A 8 7.22 10.01 8.86
C LEU A 8 6.15 9.34 9.72
N ARG A 9 6.56 8.62 10.76
CA ARG A 9 5.64 8.01 11.71
C ARG A 9 4.85 9.02 12.54
N ALA A 10 5.48 10.13 12.91
CA ALA A 10 4.79 11.21 13.63
C ALA A 10 3.72 11.86 12.75
N GLN A 11 4.03 12.15 11.49
CA GLN A 11 3.07 12.69 10.52
C GLN A 11 1.92 11.72 10.24
N ALA A 12 2.20 10.43 10.08
CA ALA A 12 1.15 9.43 9.90
C ALA A 12 0.21 9.34 11.11
N ARG A 13 0.73 9.44 12.33
CA ARG A 13 -0.11 9.49 13.55
C ARG A 13 -0.97 10.75 13.60
N GLU A 14 -0.42 11.88 13.22
CA GLU A 14 -1.17 13.14 13.19
C GLU A 14 -2.26 13.10 12.12
N ALA A 15 -1.97 12.61 10.91
CA ALA A 15 -2.95 12.45 9.84
C ALA A 15 -4.12 11.52 10.24
N LEU A 16 -3.85 10.50 11.06
CA LEU A 16 -4.87 9.58 11.57
C LEU A 16 -5.59 10.10 12.83
N ARG A 17 -5.17 11.23 13.39
CA ARG A 17 -5.78 11.77 14.59
C ARG A 17 -7.28 12.03 14.40
N GLY A 18 -8.11 11.48 15.26
CA GLY A 18 -9.57 11.53 15.15
C GLY A 18 -10.18 10.54 14.14
N LYS A 19 -9.36 9.88 13.28
CA LYS A 19 -9.83 8.99 12.20
C LYS A 19 -9.49 7.51 12.46
N TRP A 20 -8.82 7.20 13.56
CA TRP A 20 -8.39 5.85 13.90
C TRP A 20 -9.50 4.78 13.83
N PRO A 21 -10.70 5.01 14.39
CA PRO A 21 -11.75 3.99 14.37
C PRO A 21 -12.17 3.63 12.93
N MET A 22 -12.40 4.65 12.09
CA MET A 22 -12.82 4.43 10.71
C MET A 22 -11.72 3.82 9.85
N ALA A 23 -10.46 4.22 10.05
CA ALA A 23 -9.31 3.61 9.40
C ALA A 23 -9.15 2.14 9.80
N ALA A 24 -9.38 1.79 11.07
CA ALA A 24 -9.38 0.41 11.53
C ALA A 24 -10.54 -0.41 10.93
N VAL A 25 -11.74 0.18 10.81
CA VAL A 25 -12.88 -0.45 10.14
C VAL A 25 -12.56 -0.70 8.66
N ALA A 26 -11.94 0.26 7.97
CA ALA A 26 -11.49 0.07 6.58
C ALA A 26 -10.48 -1.09 6.45
N ALA A 27 -9.52 -1.19 7.37
CA ALA A 27 -8.56 -2.28 7.41
C ALA A 27 -9.23 -3.64 7.71
N LEU A 28 -10.24 -3.65 8.58
CA LEU A 28 -11.02 -4.85 8.90
C LEU A 28 -11.81 -5.33 7.66
N ILE A 29 -12.50 -4.43 6.98
CA ILE A 29 -13.24 -4.75 5.74
C ILE A 29 -12.27 -5.28 4.67
N TYR A 30 -11.16 -4.61 4.44
CA TYR A 30 -10.11 -5.06 3.52
C TYR A 30 -9.62 -6.47 3.88
N SER A 31 -9.30 -6.71 5.15
CA SER A 31 -8.79 -8.00 5.63
C SER A 31 -9.86 -9.10 5.56
N ALA A 32 -11.12 -8.78 5.81
CA ALA A 32 -12.24 -9.72 5.68
C ALA A 32 -12.44 -10.16 4.22
N ILE A 33 -12.37 -9.22 3.27
CA ILE A 33 -12.44 -9.53 1.84
C ILE A 33 -11.25 -10.39 1.41
N ALA A 34 -10.04 -9.96 1.73
CA ALA A 34 -8.81 -10.66 1.35
C ALA A 34 -8.74 -12.07 1.99
N GLY A 35 -9.05 -12.18 3.28
CA GLY A 35 -9.06 -13.45 4.01
C GLY A 35 -10.19 -14.38 3.56
N GLY A 36 -11.39 -13.83 3.34
CA GLY A 36 -12.54 -14.60 2.85
C GLY A 36 -12.28 -15.20 1.48
N LEU A 37 -11.72 -14.43 0.56
CA LEU A 37 -11.34 -14.93 -0.77
C LEU A 37 -10.27 -16.02 -0.67
N SER A 38 -9.25 -15.82 0.17
CA SER A 38 -8.15 -16.78 0.33
C SER A 38 -8.59 -18.10 0.96
N SER A 39 -9.74 -18.12 1.66
CA SER A 39 -10.27 -19.32 2.31
C SER A 39 -10.94 -20.29 1.35
N ILE A 40 -11.22 -19.90 0.10
CA ILE A 40 -11.86 -20.76 -0.91
C ILE A 40 -10.78 -21.60 -1.60
N PRO A 41 -10.77 -22.95 -1.40
CA PRO A 41 -9.78 -23.79 -2.05
C PRO A 41 -9.93 -23.76 -3.58
N PHE A 42 -8.83 -23.86 -4.30
CA PHE A 42 -8.68 -23.87 -5.77
C PHE A 42 -9.08 -22.57 -6.51
N ILE A 43 -10.09 -21.85 -6.06
CA ILE A 43 -10.60 -20.62 -6.73
C ILE A 43 -10.16 -19.36 -6.00
N GLY A 44 -9.82 -19.47 -4.72
CA GLY A 44 -9.51 -18.31 -3.86
C GLY A 44 -8.34 -17.47 -4.35
N TRP A 45 -7.32 -18.08 -4.96
CA TRP A 45 -6.22 -17.33 -5.55
C TRP A 45 -6.63 -16.47 -6.75
N ILE A 46 -7.58 -16.96 -7.59
CA ILE A 46 -8.14 -16.18 -8.70
C ILE A 46 -8.98 -15.03 -8.14
N GLY A 47 -9.83 -15.31 -7.15
CA GLY A 47 -10.61 -14.28 -6.45
C GLY A 47 -9.71 -13.21 -5.81
N SER A 48 -8.61 -13.62 -5.19
CA SER A 48 -7.64 -12.70 -4.59
C SER A 48 -6.94 -11.82 -5.65
N LEU A 49 -6.68 -12.33 -6.84
CA LEU A 49 -6.15 -11.53 -7.94
C LEU A 49 -7.21 -10.57 -8.51
N LEU A 50 -8.41 -11.06 -8.81
CA LEU A 50 -9.42 -10.27 -9.50
C LEU A 50 -10.11 -9.24 -8.59
N VAL A 51 -10.31 -9.56 -7.33
CA VAL A 51 -11.00 -8.69 -6.36
C VAL A 51 -10.02 -8.09 -5.36
N GLY A 52 -9.09 -8.89 -4.84
CA GLY A 52 -8.14 -8.46 -3.82
C GLY A 52 -7.22 -7.34 -4.28
N LEU A 53 -6.71 -7.39 -5.53
CA LEU A 53 -5.83 -6.33 -6.05
C LEU A 53 -6.55 -4.98 -6.21
N PRO A 54 -7.77 -4.88 -6.80
CA PRO A 54 -8.51 -3.62 -6.84
C PRO A 54 -8.88 -3.07 -5.46
N VAL A 55 -9.22 -3.94 -4.50
CA VAL A 55 -9.52 -3.50 -3.12
C VAL A 55 -8.26 -3.04 -2.40
N ALA A 56 -7.11 -3.70 -2.62
CA ALA A 56 -5.83 -3.25 -2.08
C ALA A 56 -5.45 -1.85 -2.59
N TYR A 57 -5.67 -1.59 -3.88
CA TYR A 57 -5.53 -0.26 -4.45
C TYR A 57 -6.48 0.74 -3.76
N GLY A 58 -7.77 0.40 -3.63
CA GLY A 58 -8.75 1.26 -2.95
C GLY A 58 -8.34 1.59 -1.51
N PHE A 59 -7.79 0.62 -0.78
CA PHE A 59 -7.28 0.85 0.57
C PHE A 59 -6.08 1.80 0.59
N ALA A 60 -5.14 1.67 -0.36
CA ALA A 60 -4.01 2.59 -0.48
C ALA A 60 -4.48 4.03 -0.80
N VAL A 61 -5.43 4.18 -1.73
CA VAL A 61 -6.03 5.47 -2.09
C VAL A 61 -6.79 6.11 -0.92
N LEU A 62 -7.53 5.30 -0.16
CA LEU A 62 -8.22 5.75 1.05
C LEU A 62 -7.24 6.32 2.07
N MET A 63 -6.15 5.60 2.35
CA MET A 63 -5.12 6.05 3.29
C MET A 63 -4.35 7.27 2.76
N LEU A 64 -4.17 7.37 1.46
CA LEU A 64 -3.62 8.58 0.82
C LEU A 64 -4.56 9.78 1.04
N GLY A 65 -5.88 9.61 0.90
CA GLY A 65 -6.88 10.64 1.20
C GLY A 65 -6.81 11.11 2.65
N VAL A 66 -6.68 10.18 3.59
CA VAL A 66 -6.49 10.49 5.03
C VAL A 66 -5.22 11.33 5.24
N PHE A 67 -4.13 10.97 4.60
CA PHE A 67 -2.88 11.72 4.68
C PHE A 67 -3.01 13.13 4.10
N ARG A 68 -3.75 13.29 2.99
CA ARG A 68 -4.03 14.58 2.34
C ARG A 68 -5.01 15.46 3.11
N GLY A 69 -5.49 15.02 4.26
CA GLY A 69 -6.35 15.80 5.14
C GLY A 69 -7.84 15.65 4.86
N ALA A 70 -8.28 14.59 4.16
CA ALA A 70 -9.70 14.30 4.00
C ALA A 70 -10.43 14.39 5.36
N GLU A 71 -11.51 15.14 5.45
CA GLU A 71 -12.24 15.36 6.71
C GLU A 71 -12.83 14.06 7.24
N GLU A 72 -13.36 13.22 6.34
CA GLU A 72 -13.97 11.93 6.66
C GLU A 72 -13.27 10.79 5.93
N VAL A 73 -13.34 9.60 6.51
CA VAL A 73 -12.86 8.34 5.92
C VAL A 73 -14.03 7.72 5.17
N ASP A 74 -14.13 7.98 3.87
CA ASP A 74 -15.17 7.41 3.01
C ASP A 74 -14.83 5.95 2.65
N LEU A 75 -15.51 5.00 3.26
CA LEU A 75 -15.33 3.58 3.00
C LEU A 75 -15.66 3.17 1.55
N GLY A 76 -16.44 3.97 0.82
CA GLY A 76 -16.72 3.74 -0.60
C GLY A 76 -15.45 3.76 -1.46
N VAL A 77 -14.43 4.52 -1.05
CA VAL A 77 -13.13 4.59 -1.72
C VAL A 77 -12.39 3.24 -1.74
N LEU A 78 -12.70 2.32 -0.83
CA LEU A 78 -12.16 0.93 -0.88
C LEU A 78 -12.46 0.25 -2.21
N PHE A 79 -13.57 0.61 -2.85
CA PHE A 79 -14.01 0.04 -4.12
C PHE A 79 -13.63 0.92 -5.33
N ALA A 80 -12.85 1.98 -5.15
CA ALA A 80 -12.41 2.84 -6.24
C ALA A 80 -11.65 2.09 -7.35
N GLY A 81 -10.97 1.00 -7.00
CA GLY A 81 -10.29 0.13 -7.96
C GLY A 81 -11.21 -0.53 -8.98
N PHE A 82 -12.52 -0.61 -8.71
CA PHE A 82 -13.51 -1.16 -9.65
C PHE A 82 -14.04 -0.12 -10.65
N GLN A 83 -13.87 1.16 -10.42
CA GLN A 83 -14.30 2.21 -11.34
C GLN A 83 -13.44 2.22 -12.61
N GLU A 84 -12.13 1.98 -12.46
CA GLU A 84 -11.18 1.86 -13.55
C GLU A 84 -10.55 0.46 -13.58
N TYR A 85 -11.40 -0.56 -13.46
CA TYR A 85 -11.00 -1.93 -13.19
C TYR A 85 -9.92 -2.46 -14.12
N SER A 86 -10.11 -2.29 -15.43
CA SER A 86 -9.17 -2.81 -16.44
C SER A 86 -7.76 -2.20 -16.28
N ARG A 87 -7.69 -0.90 -16.08
CA ARG A 87 -6.42 -0.16 -15.93
C ARG A 87 -5.69 -0.58 -14.66
N ILE A 88 -6.40 -0.61 -13.54
CA ILE A 88 -5.83 -0.94 -12.24
C ILE A 88 -5.45 -2.41 -12.16
N LEU A 89 -6.34 -3.30 -12.57
CA LEU A 89 -6.08 -4.73 -12.54
C LEU A 89 -4.90 -5.10 -13.44
N SER A 90 -4.84 -4.60 -14.69
CA SER A 90 -3.74 -4.92 -15.61
C SER A 90 -2.39 -4.43 -15.06
N THR A 91 -2.33 -3.23 -14.50
CA THR A 91 -1.10 -2.68 -13.91
C THR A 91 -0.67 -3.48 -12.67
N LYS A 92 -1.59 -3.80 -11.78
CA LYS A 92 -1.30 -4.57 -10.56
C LYS A 92 -0.90 -6.01 -10.89
N LEU A 93 -1.54 -6.63 -11.86
CA LEU A 93 -1.18 -7.97 -12.31
C LEU A 93 0.22 -7.97 -12.94
N LEU A 94 0.53 -6.98 -13.79
CA LEU A 94 1.85 -6.82 -14.38
C LEU A 94 2.93 -6.61 -13.32
N GLN A 95 2.66 -5.77 -12.33
CA GLN A 95 3.53 -5.55 -11.17
C GLN A 95 3.78 -6.86 -10.40
N ALA A 96 2.73 -7.65 -10.16
CA ALA A 96 2.84 -8.93 -9.48
C ALA A 96 3.69 -9.92 -10.28
N VAL A 97 3.48 -10.01 -11.60
CA VAL A 97 4.28 -10.85 -12.49
C VAL A 97 5.76 -10.44 -12.48
N TYR A 98 6.05 -9.15 -12.59
CA TYR A 98 7.44 -8.68 -12.52
C TYR A 98 8.09 -8.97 -11.18
N THR A 99 7.40 -8.72 -10.08
CA THR A 99 7.91 -9.04 -8.74
C THR A 99 8.19 -10.54 -8.59
N PHE A 100 7.26 -11.38 -9.08
CA PHE A 100 7.41 -12.83 -9.05
C PHE A 100 8.60 -13.30 -9.87
N LEU A 101 8.77 -12.83 -11.11
CA LEU A 101 9.89 -13.18 -11.98
C LEU A 101 11.24 -12.79 -11.37
N TRP A 102 11.33 -11.59 -10.78
CA TRP A 102 12.54 -11.16 -10.09
C TRP A 102 12.83 -11.98 -8.83
N SER A 103 11.78 -12.39 -8.11
CA SER A 103 11.92 -13.24 -6.93
C SER A 103 12.35 -14.67 -7.29
N LEU A 104 11.93 -15.15 -8.46
CA LEU A 104 12.34 -16.47 -8.99
C LEU A 104 13.83 -16.48 -9.38
N LEU A 105 14.32 -15.35 -9.93
CA LEU A 105 15.71 -15.21 -10.32
C LEU A 105 16.64 -15.25 -9.09
N LEU A 106 16.37 -14.41 -8.10
CA LEU A 106 17.05 -14.33 -6.80
C LEU A 106 16.15 -13.58 -5.80
N LEU A 107 16.11 -14.02 -4.57
CA LEU A 107 15.28 -13.41 -3.52
C LEU A 107 15.63 -11.93 -3.29
N ILE A 108 16.92 -11.56 -3.27
CA ILE A 108 17.37 -10.19 -3.03
C ILE A 108 16.89 -9.22 -4.13
N PRO A 109 17.09 -9.48 -5.45
CA PRO A 109 16.51 -8.65 -6.50
C PRO A 109 14.99 -8.55 -6.44
N GLY A 110 14.28 -9.62 -6.06
CA GLY A 110 12.83 -9.61 -5.86
C GLY A 110 12.40 -8.59 -4.80
N ILE A 111 13.08 -8.58 -3.66
CA ILE A 111 12.84 -7.60 -2.58
C ILE A 111 13.13 -6.17 -3.08
N ILE A 112 14.25 -5.93 -3.76
CA ILE A 112 14.58 -4.61 -4.31
C ILE A 112 13.51 -4.12 -5.28
N LYS A 113 13.00 -5.00 -6.15
CA LYS A 113 11.93 -4.66 -7.11
C LYS A 113 10.59 -4.46 -6.44
N TYR A 114 10.25 -5.23 -5.41
CA TYR A 114 9.06 -4.98 -4.58
C TYR A 114 9.05 -3.53 -4.03
N TYR A 115 10.17 -3.08 -3.47
CA TYR A 115 10.30 -1.70 -2.99
C TYR A 115 10.32 -0.67 -4.12
N SER A 116 10.85 -1.01 -5.29
CA SER A 116 10.83 -0.13 -6.48
C SER A 116 9.41 0.14 -6.98
N TYR A 117 8.50 -0.83 -6.83
CA TYR A 117 7.11 -0.73 -7.27
C TYR A 117 6.15 -0.23 -6.17
N GLY A 118 6.68 0.09 -4.99
CA GLY A 118 5.88 0.43 -3.81
C GLY A 118 4.98 1.65 -3.95
N MET A 119 5.27 2.55 -4.91
CA MET A 119 4.51 3.79 -5.13
C MET A 119 3.48 3.69 -6.27
N THR A 120 3.39 2.55 -6.96
CA THR A 120 2.51 2.38 -8.12
C THR A 120 1.05 2.72 -7.83
N ASP A 121 0.52 2.34 -6.65
CA ASP A 121 -0.88 2.62 -6.28
C ASP A 121 -1.17 4.12 -6.18
N TYR A 122 -0.24 4.88 -5.63
CA TYR A 122 -0.36 6.33 -5.48
C TYR A 122 -0.25 7.03 -6.83
N ILE A 123 0.66 6.58 -7.69
CA ILE A 123 0.85 7.10 -9.06
C ILE A 123 -0.41 6.84 -9.90
N LEU A 124 -0.98 5.64 -9.84
CA LEU A 124 -2.24 5.32 -10.54
C LEU A 124 -3.40 6.23 -10.10
N LYS A 125 -3.35 6.76 -8.85
CA LYS A 125 -4.34 7.72 -8.36
C LYS A 125 -4.06 9.13 -8.85
N ASP A 126 -2.80 9.54 -8.81
CA ASP A 126 -2.40 10.93 -9.07
C ASP A 126 -2.24 11.22 -10.57
N GLU A 127 -1.83 10.22 -11.35
CA GLU A 127 -1.62 10.28 -12.80
C GLU A 127 -2.55 9.28 -13.51
N PRO A 128 -3.85 9.60 -13.68
CA PRO A 128 -4.84 8.65 -14.25
C PRO A 128 -4.54 8.24 -15.70
N GLU A 129 -3.73 9.03 -16.41
CA GLU A 129 -3.29 8.75 -17.78
C GLU A 129 -2.27 7.60 -17.85
N LEU A 130 -1.53 7.37 -16.77
CA LEU A 130 -0.53 6.31 -16.72
C LEU A 130 -1.19 4.95 -16.42
N CYS A 131 -0.71 3.93 -17.12
CA CYS A 131 -1.12 2.55 -16.90
C CYS A 131 0.02 1.57 -17.20
N ASN A 132 -0.12 0.34 -16.73
CA ASN A 132 0.81 -0.75 -17.00
C ASN A 132 2.28 -0.37 -16.73
N ASN A 133 3.16 -0.54 -17.74
CA ASN A 133 4.59 -0.27 -17.60
C ASN A 133 4.89 1.19 -17.24
N ALA A 134 4.16 2.16 -17.80
CA ALA A 134 4.43 3.58 -17.55
C ALA A 134 4.27 3.94 -16.05
N ALA A 135 3.22 3.44 -15.41
CA ALA A 135 3.02 3.64 -13.97
C ALA A 135 4.08 2.94 -13.12
N ILE A 136 4.51 1.74 -13.53
CA ILE A 136 5.56 0.97 -12.85
C ILE A 136 6.92 1.66 -13.01
N GLU A 137 7.26 2.13 -14.22
CA GLU A 137 8.50 2.85 -14.50
C GLU A 137 8.55 4.18 -13.74
N ARG A 138 7.44 4.92 -13.68
CA ARG A 138 7.33 6.13 -12.85
C ARG A 138 7.59 5.83 -11.38
N SER A 139 7.04 4.73 -10.85
CA SER A 139 7.31 4.26 -9.48
C SER A 139 8.79 3.91 -9.28
N MET A 140 9.42 3.24 -10.25
CA MET A 140 10.84 2.91 -10.17
C MET A 140 11.72 4.16 -10.15
N ALA A 141 11.43 5.15 -10.99
CA ALA A 141 12.14 6.42 -11.04
C ALA A 141 12.03 7.18 -9.70
N MET A 142 10.82 7.32 -9.17
CA MET A 142 10.55 7.97 -7.89
C MET A 142 11.24 7.25 -6.71
N MET A 143 11.34 5.93 -6.77
CA MET A 143 11.99 5.13 -5.73
C MET A 143 13.50 5.00 -5.92
N GLU A 144 14.09 5.60 -6.93
CA GLU A 144 15.54 5.64 -7.10
C GLU A 144 16.17 6.45 -5.95
N GLY A 145 17.13 5.85 -5.26
CA GLY A 145 17.71 6.42 -4.03
C GLY A 145 16.85 6.30 -2.77
N ASN A 146 15.55 6.03 -2.87
CA ASN A 146 14.61 6.01 -1.73
C ASN A 146 14.20 4.60 -1.26
N LYS A 147 14.56 3.54 -2.00
CA LYS A 147 14.21 2.14 -1.67
C LYS A 147 14.62 1.73 -0.26
N MET A 148 15.85 2.09 0.13
CA MET A 148 16.38 1.80 1.47
C MET A 148 15.58 2.49 2.57
N LYS A 149 15.04 3.68 2.32
CA LYS A 149 14.21 4.40 3.30
C LYS A 149 12.87 3.72 3.52
N LEU A 150 12.20 3.29 2.44
CA LEU A 150 10.96 2.53 2.55
C LEU A 150 11.21 1.20 3.27
N PHE A 151 12.32 0.52 2.96
CA PHE A 151 12.73 -0.68 3.68
C PHE A 151 12.95 -0.43 5.17
N LEU A 152 13.70 0.61 5.54
CA LEU A 152 13.94 0.97 6.94
C LEU A 152 12.67 1.45 7.65
N LEU A 153 11.75 2.09 6.93
CA LEU A 153 10.44 2.44 7.44
C LEU A 153 9.65 1.19 7.80
N ASP A 154 9.56 0.22 6.89
CA ASP A 154 8.89 -1.06 7.15
C ASP A 154 9.56 -1.84 8.28
N LEU A 155 10.90 -1.86 8.31
CA LEU A 155 11.66 -2.48 9.40
C LEU A 155 11.33 -1.85 10.77
N SER A 156 11.09 -0.54 10.79
CA SER A 156 10.72 0.17 12.02
C SER A 156 9.34 -0.23 12.57
N PHE A 157 8.51 -0.87 11.76
CA PHE A 157 7.21 -1.39 12.19
C PHE A 157 7.26 -2.84 12.67
N ILE A 158 8.37 -3.57 12.48
CA ILE A 158 8.48 -4.98 12.89
C ILE A 158 8.20 -5.16 14.39
N GLY A 159 8.73 -4.27 15.24
CA GLY A 159 8.44 -4.33 16.67
C GLY A 159 6.94 -4.22 16.99
N TRP A 160 6.23 -3.36 16.29
CA TRP A 160 4.78 -3.24 16.40
C TRP A 160 4.04 -4.46 15.85
N ALA A 161 4.53 -5.02 14.74
CA ALA A 161 3.96 -6.25 14.17
C ALA A 161 4.08 -7.44 15.14
N ILE A 162 5.21 -7.58 15.83
CA ILE A 162 5.41 -8.59 16.88
C ILE A 162 4.41 -8.36 18.02
N LEU A 163 4.23 -7.12 18.47
CA LEU A 163 3.22 -6.77 19.50
C LEU A 163 1.79 -7.14 19.04
N CYS A 164 1.48 -6.96 17.75
CA CYS A 164 0.17 -7.34 17.20
C CYS A 164 -0.10 -8.84 17.26
N LEU A 165 0.93 -9.69 17.22
CA LEU A 165 0.78 -11.14 17.42
C LEU A 165 0.27 -11.49 18.82
N PHE A 166 0.71 -10.78 19.86
CA PHE A 166 0.23 -10.98 21.23
C PHE A 166 -1.24 -10.58 21.42
N THR A 167 -1.81 -9.79 20.53
CA THR A 167 -3.23 -9.43 20.54
C THR A 167 -4.07 -10.33 19.62
N PHE A 168 -3.64 -11.55 19.34
CA PHE A 168 -4.29 -12.48 18.40
C PHE A 168 -4.53 -11.85 17.02
N GLY A 169 -3.67 -10.93 16.59
CA GLY A 169 -3.76 -10.26 15.29
C GLY A 169 -4.68 -9.03 15.25
N LEU A 170 -5.45 -8.73 16.30
CA LEU A 170 -6.32 -7.56 16.31
C LEU A 170 -5.56 -6.24 16.14
N GLY A 171 -4.33 -6.16 16.63
CA GLY A 171 -3.46 -4.99 16.45
C GLY A 171 -3.16 -4.66 14.98
N PHE A 172 -3.24 -5.64 14.06
CA PHE A 172 -3.00 -5.38 12.64
C PHE A 172 -4.04 -4.45 12.00
N PHE A 173 -5.29 -4.43 12.48
CA PHE A 173 -6.31 -3.52 11.97
C PHE A 173 -5.98 -2.04 12.25
N VAL A 174 -5.18 -1.79 13.26
CA VAL A 174 -4.67 -0.45 13.60
C VAL A 174 -3.31 -0.19 12.94
N LEU A 175 -2.48 -1.21 12.86
CA LEU A 175 -1.14 -1.10 12.29
C LEU A 175 -1.16 -0.91 10.76
N GLN A 176 -2.03 -1.61 10.04
CA GLN A 176 -2.12 -1.51 8.57
C GLN A 176 -2.40 -0.09 8.07
N PRO A 177 -3.44 0.62 8.52
CA PRO A 177 -3.67 1.99 8.09
C PRO A 177 -2.51 2.91 8.47
N TYR A 178 -1.90 2.72 9.62
CA TYR A 178 -0.74 3.49 10.06
C TYR A 178 0.45 3.31 9.11
N MET A 179 0.77 2.08 8.71
CA MET A 179 1.83 1.79 7.76
C MET A 179 1.54 2.41 6.39
N GLN A 180 0.30 2.31 5.89
CA GLN A 180 -0.08 2.89 4.59
C GLN A 180 0.02 4.41 4.58
N VAL A 181 -0.45 5.08 5.63
CA VAL A 181 -0.30 6.54 5.74
C VAL A 181 1.17 6.94 5.84
N ALA A 182 2.01 6.19 6.56
CA ALA A 182 3.45 6.45 6.63
C ALA A 182 4.15 6.29 5.28
N ARG A 183 3.73 5.31 4.46
CA ARG A 183 4.21 5.14 3.07
C ARG A 183 3.75 6.30 2.17
N ALA A 184 2.51 6.76 2.31
CA ALA A 184 2.03 7.95 1.61
C ALA A 184 2.83 9.21 1.99
N CYS A 185 3.21 9.37 3.26
CA CYS A 185 4.09 10.45 3.69
C CYS A 185 5.45 10.42 2.97
N LEU A 186 6.02 9.23 2.74
CA LEU A 186 7.30 9.07 2.06
C LEU A 186 7.20 9.51 0.59
N LEU A 187 6.08 9.22 -0.09
CA LEU A 187 5.81 9.67 -1.46
C LEU A 187 6.00 11.19 -1.59
N TYR A 188 5.35 11.95 -0.71
CA TYR A 188 5.42 13.42 -0.75
C TYR A 188 6.78 13.99 -0.41
N THR A 189 7.60 13.25 0.34
CA THR A 189 8.96 13.69 0.65
C THR A 189 9.96 13.35 -0.46
N SER A 190 9.68 12.35 -1.29
CA SER A 190 10.49 12.03 -2.47
C SER A 190 10.19 12.97 -3.64
N ASP A 191 8.91 13.29 -3.86
CA ASP A 191 8.46 14.20 -4.92
C ASP A 191 8.90 15.67 -4.69
N ALA A 192 9.03 16.08 -3.43
CA ALA A 192 9.51 17.42 -3.06
C ALA A 192 11.05 17.56 -3.06
N ALA A 193 11.79 16.48 -3.35
CA ALA A 193 13.26 16.48 -3.36
C ALA A 193 13.84 16.51 -4.79
N ASP A 194 12.99 16.35 -5.80
CA ASP A 194 13.28 16.55 -7.23
C ASP A 194 12.86 17.95 -7.66
#